data_7177cc5c56e864437cc41d40f7a3ec43
#
_entry.id   7177cc5c56e864437cc41d40f7a3ec43
#
_cell.length_a   1.000
_cell.length_b   1.000
_cell.length_c   1.000
_cell.angle_alpha   90.00
_cell.angle_beta   90.00
_cell.angle_gamma   90.00
#
_symmetry.space_group_name_H-M   'P 1'
#
loop_
_entity.id
_entity.type
_entity.pdbx_description
1 polymer ?
#
loop_
_entity_poly.entity_id
_entity_poly.type
_entity_poly.pdbx_seq_one_letter_code
_entity_poly.pdbx_strand_id
1 'polypeptide(L)'
;MTDIRQRKDDHINLALDPQHQRRAVSSFDQVCFEHNPIPELKFSDIDITTSFLGKILSAPIIIGAMTGGSDRGEIINQHLAEAASESNIPMALGSQRAALELGLNQKIRRWAP
;
A
#
# COMPACT_ATOMS: atom_id res chain seq x y z
N MET A 1 -4.40 -25.54 16.64
CA MET A 1 -4.69 -24.61 15.51
C MET A 1 -4.28 -23.22 15.96
N THR A 2 -3.27 -22.64 15.35
CA THR A 2 -2.85 -21.26 15.67
C THR A 2 -3.97 -20.32 15.24
N ASP A 3 -4.41 -19.45 16.13
CA ASP A 3 -5.44 -18.45 15.82
C ASP A 3 -4.98 -17.59 14.64
N ILE A 4 -5.85 -17.40 13.66
CA ILE A 4 -5.57 -16.60 12.46
C ILE A 4 -5.15 -15.17 12.84
N ARG A 5 -5.76 -14.60 13.88
CA ARG A 5 -5.44 -13.26 14.40
C ARG A 5 -4.01 -13.21 14.94
N GLN A 6 -3.64 -14.17 15.80
CA GLN A 6 -2.28 -14.25 16.36
C GLN A 6 -1.23 -14.33 15.26
N ARG A 7 -1.45 -15.20 14.26
CA ARG A 7 -0.53 -15.30 13.11
C ARG A 7 -0.38 -14.00 12.34
N LYS A 8 -1.46 -13.20 12.23
CA LYS A 8 -1.42 -11.89 11.56
C LYS A 8 -0.63 -10.86 12.35
N ASP A 9 -0.76 -10.86 13.66
CA ASP A 9 0.02 -9.98 14.54
C ASP A 9 1.50 -10.40 14.56
N ASP A 10 1.80 -11.70 14.54
CA ASP A 10 3.17 -12.21 14.42
C ASP A 10 3.84 -11.74 13.11
N HIS A 11 3.10 -11.71 11.98
CA HIS A 11 3.63 -11.16 10.73
C HIS A 11 3.97 -9.68 10.85
N ILE A 12 3.15 -8.88 11.52
CA ILE A 12 3.44 -7.46 11.75
C ILE A 12 4.69 -7.32 12.62
N ASN A 13 4.80 -8.10 13.70
CA ASN A 13 5.95 -8.07 14.59
C ASN A 13 7.25 -8.46 13.86
N LEU A 14 7.22 -9.49 13.02
CA LEU A 14 8.36 -9.89 12.20
C LEU A 14 8.75 -8.82 11.19
N ALA A 15 7.78 -8.13 10.59
CA ALA A 15 8.05 -7.04 9.65
C ALA A 15 8.69 -5.82 10.32
N LEU A 16 8.40 -5.61 11.60
CA LEU A 16 8.97 -4.50 12.39
C LEU A 16 10.34 -4.84 12.99
N ASP A 17 10.70 -6.12 13.06
CA ASP A 17 11.98 -6.55 13.61
C ASP A 17 13.13 -6.25 12.64
N PRO A 18 14.10 -5.40 13.02
CA PRO A 18 15.23 -5.04 12.15
C PRO A 18 16.06 -6.25 11.68
N GLN A 19 16.09 -7.35 12.45
CA GLN A 19 16.81 -8.56 12.07
C GLN A 19 16.15 -9.28 10.88
N HIS A 20 14.86 -9.08 10.67
CA HIS A 20 14.09 -9.67 9.57
C HIS A 20 13.92 -8.74 8.37
N GLN A 21 14.32 -7.47 8.51
CA GLN A 21 14.32 -6.49 7.41
C GLN A 21 15.52 -6.72 6.49
N ARG A 22 15.37 -7.64 5.54
CA ARG A 22 16.38 -7.78 4.49
C ARG A 22 16.21 -6.65 3.47
N ARG A 23 17.29 -5.95 3.16
CA ARG A 23 17.35 -5.12 1.95
C ARG A 23 17.27 -6.05 0.75
N ALA A 24 16.08 -6.20 0.19
CA ALA A 24 15.95 -6.79 -1.14
C ALA A 24 16.61 -5.84 -2.13
N VAL A 25 17.42 -6.37 -3.04
CA VAL A 25 17.90 -5.60 -4.19
C VAL A 25 16.68 -5.21 -5.02
N SER A 26 16.40 -3.92 -5.12
CA SER A 26 15.31 -3.43 -5.92
C SER A 26 15.72 -3.38 -7.39
N SER A 27 14.82 -3.75 -8.31
CA SER A 27 15.06 -3.53 -9.74
C SER A 27 15.22 -2.06 -10.08
N PHE A 28 14.74 -1.14 -9.24
CA PHE A 28 14.96 0.29 -9.38
C PHE A 28 16.43 0.69 -9.23
N ASP A 29 17.25 -0.11 -8.54
CA ASP A 29 18.69 0.14 -8.42
C ASP A 29 19.41 0.03 -9.77
N GLN A 30 18.79 -0.58 -10.77
CA GLN A 30 19.29 -0.71 -12.15
C GLN A 30 18.77 0.40 -13.08
N VAL A 31 17.85 1.25 -12.61
CA VAL A 31 17.32 2.37 -13.39
C VAL A 31 18.25 3.56 -13.25
N CYS A 32 18.92 3.93 -14.32
CA CYS A 32 19.77 5.11 -14.38
C CYS A 32 19.08 6.19 -15.21
N PHE A 33 19.05 7.41 -14.70
CA PHE A 33 18.59 8.57 -15.45
C PHE A 33 19.76 9.23 -16.16
N GLU A 34 19.57 9.58 -17.41
CA GLU A 34 20.51 10.45 -18.12
C GLU A 34 20.39 11.87 -17.53
N HIS A 35 21.52 12.38 -17.04
CA HIS A 35 21.53 13.69 -16.41
C HIS A 35 21.40 14.81 -17.44
N ASN A 36 20.33 15.62 -17.32
CA ASN A 36 20.17 16.84 -18.09
C ASN A 36 20.27 18.04 -17.13
N PRO A 37 21.39 18.80 -17.12
CA PRO A 37 21.62 19.89 -16.17
C PRO A 37 20.76 21.13 -16.43
N ILE A 38 20.22 21.29 -17.65
CA ILE A 38 19.39 22.43 -18.05
C ILE A 38 18.15 21.88 -18.76
N PRO A 39 17.18 21.32 -18.04
CA PRO A 39 15.93 20.89 -18.63
C PRO A 39 15.12 22.13 -19.05
N GLU A 40 14.63 22.16 -20.29
CA GLU A 40 13.77 23.23 -20.82
C GLU A 40 12.31 23.07 -20.31
N LEU A 41 12.15 22.64 -19.05
CA LEU A 41 10.87 22.36 -18.39
C LEU A 41 10.81 23.08 -17.05
N LYS A 42 9.67 23.67 -16.73
CA LYS A 42 9.39 24.13 -15.37
C LYS A 42 8.84 22.95 -14.55
N PHE A 43 9.09 22.99 -13.26
CA PHE A 43 8.54 21.97 -12.36
C PHE A 43 7.00 21.89 -12.43
N SER A 44 6.34 23.04 -12.65
CA SER A 44 4.89 23.14 -12.84
C SER A 44 4.35 22.45 -14.10
N ASP A 45 5.21 22.16 -15.07
CA ASP A 45 4.81 21.56 -16.35
C ASP A 45 4.85 20.03 -16.30
N ILE A 46 5.31 19.48 -15.14
CA ILE A 46 5.40 18.03 -14.92
C ILE A 46 4.04 17.52 -14.48
N ASP A 47 3.42 16.71 -15.32
CA ASP A 47 2.19 15.98 -15.03
C ASP A 47 2.51 14.49 -14.82
N ILE A 48 2.24 14.00 -13.60
CA ILE A 48 2.40 12.58 -13.21
C ILE A 48 1.06 11.87 -13.04
N THR A 49 -0.04 12.50 -13.43
CA THR A 49 -1.35 11.87 -13.38
C THR A 49 -1.42 10.66 -14.30
N THR A 50 -2.21 9.68 -13.92
CA THR A 50 -2.39 8.46 -14.72
C THR A 50 -3.81 7.95 -14.64
N SER A 51 -4.24 7.19 -15.64
CA SER A 51 -5.53 6.51 -15.64
C SER A 51 -5.37 5.04 -15.22
N PHE A 52 -6.11 4.63 -14.21
CA PHE A 52 -6.11 3.24 -13.73
C PHE A 52 -7.54 2.81 -13.38
N LEU A 53 -8.00 1.70 -13.96
CA LEU A 53 -9.36 1.16 -13.77
C LEU A 53 -10.49 2.20 -13.99
N GLY A 54 -10.30 3.09 -14.97
CA GLY A 54 -11.28 4.13 -15.33
C GLY A 54 -11.32 5.34 -14.40
N LYS A 55 -10.37 5.45 -13.45
CA LYS A 55 -10.20 6.62 -12.58
C LYS A 55 -8.89 7.33 -12.89
N ILE A 56 -8.88 8.66 -12.78
CA ILE A 56 -7.67 9.47 -12.86
C ILE A 56 -7.04 9.54 -11.48
N LEU A 57 -5.78 9.17 -11.39
CA LEU A 57 -4.97 9.17 -10.19
C LEU A 57 -3.96 10.31 -10.22
N SER A 58 -3.57 10.83 -9.06
CA SER A 58 -2.59 11.92 -8.96
C SER A 58 -1.16 11.47 -9.28
N ALA A 59 -0.86 10.17 -9.18
CA ALA A 59 0.46 9.61 -9.48
C ALA A 59 0.37 8.13 -9.84
N PRO A 60 1.33 7.57 -10.61
CA PRO A 60 1.38 6.14 -10.95
C PRO A 60 1.95 5.30 -9.80
N ILE A 61 1.36 5.45 -8.63
CA ILE A 61 1.77 4.78 -7.39
C ILE A 61 0.55 4.07 -6.80
N ILE A 62 0.74 2.87 -6.28
CA ILE A 62 -0.27 2.10 -5.56
C ILE A 62 0.30 1.63 -4.22
N ILE A 63 -0.47 1.80 -3.15
CA ILE A 63 -0.13 1.19 -1.85
C ILE A 63 -0.35 -0.31 -1.95
N GLY A 64 0.73 -1.09 -1.81
CA GLY A 64 0.69 -2.55 -1.92
C GLY A 64 -0.09 -3.20 -0.78
N ALA A 65 -0.69 -4.36 -1.08
CA ALA A 65 -1.39 -5.18 -0.09
C ALA A 65 -0.40 -5.77 0.92
N MET A 66 -0.54 -5.45 2.21
CA MET A 66 0.38 -5.91 3.24
C MET A 66 -0.29 -6.69 4.36
N THR A 67 -1.27 -6.12 5.05
CA THR A 67 -1.83 -6.70 6.28
C THR A 67 -3.36 -6.76 6.25
N GLY A 68 -3.95 -7.42 7.25
CA GLY A 68 -5.39 -7.53 7.47
C GLY A 68 -5.73 -8.78 8.28
N GLY A 69 -6.92 -8.80 8.89
CA GLY A 69 -7.42 -9.95 9.65
C GLY A 69 -6.99 -9.99 11.12
N SER A 70 -6.44 -8.89 11.66
CA SER A 70 -6.31 -8.62 13.09
C SER A 70 -6.73 -7.18 13.38
N ASP A 71 -7.02 -6.86 14.63
CA ASP A 71 -7.44 -5.50 15.03
C ASP A 71 -6.33 -4.47 14.73
N ARG A 72 -5.08 -4.85 14.95
CA ARG A 72 -3.92 -4.02 14.62
C ARG A 72 -3.77 -3.81 13.11
N GLY A 73 -3.98 -4.85 12.31
CA GLY A 73 -3.98 -4.78 10.85
C GLY A 73 -5.13 -3.92 10.31
N GLU A 74 -6.27 -3.89 10.99
CA GLU A 74 -7.40 -3.03 10.65
C GLU A 74 -7.04 -1.54 10.81
N ILE A 75 -6.44 -1.16 11.94
CA ILE A 75 -6.01 0.22 12.21
C ILE A 75 -4.99 0.69 11.16
N ILE A 76 -4.01 -0.16 10.83
CA ILE A 76 -3.01 0.14 9.79
C ILE A 76 -3.69 0.38 8.44
N ASN A 77 -4.60 -0.50 8.04
CA ASN A 77 -5.32 -0.37 6.77
C ASN A 77 -6.21 0.86 6.72
N GLN A 78 -6.81 1.26 7.85
CA GLN A 78 -7.59 2.48 7.93
C GLN A 78 -6.72 3.71 7.66
N HIS A 79 -5.59 3.86 8.35
CA HIS A 79 -4.69 4.99 8.14
C HIS A 79 -4.13 5.02 6.71
N LEU A 80 -3.80 3.86 6.14
CA LEU A 80 -3.34 3.77 4.75
C LEU A 80 -4.45 4.15 3.75
N ALA A 81 -5.69 3.77 4.01
CA ALA A 81 -6.82 4.11 3.16
C ALA A 81 -7.13 5.62 3.21
N GLU A 82 -7.06 6.24 4.39
CA GLU A 82 -7.18 7.68 4.57
C GLU A 82 -6.10 8.42 3.77
N ALA A 83 -4.84 8.04 3.94
CA ALA A 83 -3.71 8.63 3.21
C ALA A 83 -3.83 8.42 1.68
N ALA A 84 -4.26 7.24 1.24
CA ALA A 84 -4.50 6.95 -0.17
C ALA A 84 -5.59 7.85 -0.76
N SER A 85 -6.70 8.04 -0.02
CA SER A 85 -7.80 8.90 -0.42
C SER A 85 -7.37 10.36 -0.52
N GLU A 86 -6.66 10.88 0.49
CA GLU A 86 -6.16 12.26 0.49
C GLU A 86 -5.16 12.52 -0.64
N SER A 87 -4.34 11.53 -0.97
CA SER A 87 -3.34 11.62 -2.05
C SER A 87 -3.90 11.28 -3.42
N ASN A 88 -5.16 10.86 -3.52
CA ASN A 88 -5.81 10.35 -4.74
C ASN A 88 -4.97 9.27 -5.45
N ILE A 89 -4.47 8.30 -4.68
CA ILE A 89 -3.78 7.10 -5.17
C ILE A 89 -4.52 5.84 -4.72
N PRO A 90 -4.43 4.72 -5.45
CA PRO A 90 -5.11 3.49 -5.06
C PRO A 90 -4.38 2.73 -3.96
N MET A 91 -5.14 1.94 -3.22
CA MET A 91 -4.63 1.00 -2.23
C MET A 91 -5.14 -0.40 -2.53
N ALA A 92 -4.25 -1.38 -2.47
CA ALA A 92 -4.60 -2.79 -2.52
C ALA A 92 -4.79 -3.35 -1.11
N LEU A 93 -5.84 -4.13 -0.91
CA LEU A 93 -6.09 -4.80 0.36
C LEU A 93 -5.43 -6.18 0.41
N GLY A 94 -4.93 -6.56 1.57
CA GLY A 94 -4.44 -7.90 1.84
C GLY A 94 -5.55 -8.96 1.74
N SER A 95 -5.19 -10.24 1.94
CA SER A 95 -6.14 -11.36 1.87
C SER A 95 -7.37 -11.12 2.75
N GLN A 96 -8.55 -11.18 2.14
CA GLN A 96 -9.85 -11.04 2.82
C GLN A 96 -10.34 -12.35 3.47
N ARG A 97 -9.56 -13.42 3.38
CA ARG A 97 -9.92 -14.74 3.92
C ARG A 97 -10.34 -14.69 5.39
N ALA A 98 -9.55 -14.04 6.24
CA ALA A 98 -9.85 -13.93 7.66
C ALA A 98 -11.16 -13.15 7.92
N ALA A 99 -11.42 -12.11 7.14
CA ALA A 99 -12.67 -11.34 7.23
C ALA A 99 -13.88 -12.16 6.81
N LEU A 100 -13.75 -13.01 5.79
CA LEU A 100 -14.81 -13.92 5.33
C LEU A 100 -15.08 -15.02 6.37
N GLU A 101 -14.04 -15.68 6.89
CA GLU A 101 -14.16 -16.77 7.87
C GLU A 101 -14.70 -16.27 9.23
N LEU A 102 -14.40 -15.03 9.61
CA LEU A 102 -14.86 -14.43 10.87
C LEU A 102 -16.14 -13.59 10.73
N GLY A 103 -16.73 -13.51 9.54
CA GLY A 103 -17.95 -12.73 9.29
C GLY A 103 -17.76 -11.21 9.38
N LEU A 104 -16.53 -10.70 9.26
CA LEU A 104 -16.18 -9.29 9.43
C LEU A 104 -16.39 -8.45 8.16
N ASN A 105 -17.09 -8.96 7.16
CA ASN A 105 -17.23 -8.37 5.82
C ASN A 105 -17.80 -6.94 5.77
N GLN A 106 -18.46 -6.47 6.83
CA GLN A 106 -19.11 -5.16 6.81
C GLN A 106 -18.14 -3.98 6.96
N LYS A 107 -16.97 -4.19 7.54
CA LYS A 107 -16.01 -3.11 7.82
C LYS A 107 -15.21 -2.67 6.58
N ILE A 108 -14.94 -3.59 5.67
CA ILE A 108 -14.10 -3.33 4.47
C ILE A 108 -14.78 -2.37 3.48
N ARG A 109 -16.12 -2.44 3.37
CA ARG A 109 -16.89 -1.54 2.49
C ARG A 109 -16.90 -0.07 2.91
N ARG A 110 -16.46 0.23 4.14
CA ARG A 110 -16.42 1.61 4.67
C ARG A 110 -15.22 2.43 4.16
N TRP A 111 -14.20 1.79 3.63
CA TRP A 111 -12.95 2.45 3.20
C TRP A 111 -12.83 2.59 1.68
N ALA A 112 -13.78 2.06 0.93
CA ALA A 112 -13.85 2.31 -0.51
C ALA A 112 -14.57 3.64 -0.74
N PRO A 113 -13.97 4.61 -1.46
CA PRO A 113 -14.65 5.82 -1.90
C PRO A 113 -15.80 5.51 -2.86
#